data_fb5c6032548d13a099385a3304b8b315
#
_entry.id   fb5c6032548d13a099385a3304b8b315
#
_cell.length_a   1.000
_cell.length_b   1.000
_cell.length_c   1.000
_cell.angle_alpha   90.00
_cell.angle_beta   90.00
_cell.angle_gamma   90.00
#
_symmetry.space_group_name_H-M   'P 1'
#
loop_
_entity.id
_entity.type
_entity.pdbx_description
1 polymer ?
#
loop_
_entity_poly.entity_id
_entity_poly.type
_entity_poly.pdbx_seq_one_letter_code
_entity_poly.pdbx_strand_id
1 'polypeptide(L)'
;MMKSVLYTILSAAILSTAVSCKDKSSSTCVDVNISIPERDSVALKNYITNNSINAEYDSRGFYYKIQNPGSSKKPSQCATIMIDYSGKLVNGTVFDSNNNQTFSLLSLISGWRMGMPLVGEGGEIILYLPPALGYGDEDNGPIPGGSITIFTIKLHSITKD
;
A
#
# COMPACT_ATOMS: atom_id res chain seq x y z
N MET A 1 64.35 -61.44 14.17
CA MET A 1 63.02 -61.53 13.55
C MET A 1 62.32 -60.24 13.80
N MET A 2 62.38 -59.29 12.81
CA MET A 2 61.78 -57.97 12.92
C MET A 2 60.50 -57.96 12.09
N LYS A 3 59.35 -57.72 12.72
CA LYS A 3 58.06 -57.48 12.02
C LYS A 3 57.89 -56.00 11.78
N SER A 4 57.91 -55.63 10.52
CA SER A 4 57.65 -54.33 10.01
C SER A 4 56.14 -54.05 10.08
N VAL A 5 55.73 -53.00 10.77
CA VAL A 5 54.34 -52.53 10.81
C VAL A 5 54.22 -51.36 9.85
N LEU A 6 53.50 -51.61 8.76
CA LEU A 6 53.14 -50.55 7.80
C LEU A 6 51.99 -49.69 8.36
N TYR A 7 52.23 -48.38 8.58
CA TYR A 7 51.19 -47.43 8.88
C TYR A 7 50.66 -46.85 7.55
N THR A 8 49.44 -47.17 7.19
CA THR A 8 48.71 -46.51 6.10
C THR A 8 48.01 -45.27 6.64
N ILE A 9 48.50 -44.13 6.20
CA ILE A 9 47.88 -42.82 6.48
C ILE A 9 46.69 -42.63 5.52
N LEU A 10 45.49 -42.73 6.05
CA LEU A 10 44.24 -42.43 5.31
C LEU A 10 43.98 -40.92 5.37
N SER A 11 44.29 -40.20 4.28
CA SER A 11 43.96 -38.77 4.14
C SER A 11 42.47 -38.60 3.88
N ALA A 12 41.76 -38.15 4.88
CA ALA A 12 40.34 -37.71 4.72
C ALA A 12 40.33 -36.31 4.10
N ALA A 13 39.94 -36.21 2.84
CA ALA A 13 39.67 -34.96 2.18
C ALA A 13 38.32 -34.39 2.68
N ILE A 14 38.36 -33.36 3.50
CA ILE A 14 37.17 -32.63 3.96
C ILE A 14 36.73 -31.71 2.82
N LEU A 15 35.66 -32.11 2.12
CA LEU A 15 35.00 -31.32 1.08
C LEU A 15 34.12 -30.27 1.76
N SER A 16 34.63 -29.06 1.95
CA SER A 16 33.86 -27.93 2.47
C SER A 16 32.89 -27.42 1.41
N THR A 17 31.63 -27.80 1.49
CA THR A 17 30.57 -27.19 0.72
C THR A 17 30.27 -25.81 1.28
N ALA A 18 30.73 -24.75 0.59
CA ALA A 18 30.30 -23.39 0.86
C ALA A 18 28.83 -23.27 0.47
N VAL A 19 27.94 -23.30 1.45
CA VAL A 19 26.54 -22.91 1.30
C VAL A 19 26.54 -21.38 1.11
N SER A 20 26.50 -20.92 -0.14
CA SER A 20 26.26 -19.52 -0.47
C SER A 20 24.79 -19.23 -0.18
N CYS A 21 24.49 -18.74 1.01
CA CYS A 21 23.23 -18.05 1.28
C CYS A 21 23.20 -16.79 0.42
N LYS A 22 22.60 -16.86 -0.76
CA LYS A 22 22.10 -15.67 -1.45
C LYS A 22 20.90 -15.19 -0.65
N ASP A 23 21.14 -14.31 0.32
CA ASP A 23 20.11 -13.46 0.87
C ASP A 23 19.60 -12.55 -0.27
N LYS A 24 18.63 -13.06 -1.03
CA LYS A 24 17.70 -12.19 -1.70
C LYS A 24 16.89 -11.54 -0.58
N SER A 25 17.31 -10.37 -0.16
CA SER A 25 16.44 -9.40 0.49
C SER A 25 15.37 -9.01 -0.54
N SER A 26 14.45 -9.92 -0.78
CA SER A 26 13.15 -9.64 -1.33
C SER A 26 12.45 -8.88 -0.23
N SER A 27 12.44 -7.55 -0.29
CA SER A 27 11.50 -6.75 0.47
C SER A 27 10.11 -7.15 -0.02
N THR A 28 9.57 -8.21 0.59
CA THR A 28 8.22 -8.66 0.28
C THR A 28 7.29 -7.51 0.63
N CYS A 29 6.60 -7.00 -0.38
CA CYS A 29 5.56 -6.01 -0.20
C CYS A 29 4.46 -6.65 0.67
N VAL A 30 4.40 -6.25 1.94
CA VAL A 30 3.43 -6.79 2.89
C VAL A 30 2.12 -6.05 2.74
N ASP A 31 1.05 -6.79 2.57
CA ASP A 31 -0.31 -6.24 2.49
C ASP A 31 -0.68 -5.49 3.78
N VAL A 32 -1.34 -4.34 3.59
CA VAL A 32 -1.88 -3.57 4.70
C VAL A 32 -3.10 -4.29 5.26
N ASN A 33 -3.04 -4.61 6.54
CA ASN A 33 -4.17 -5.19 7.28
C ASN A 33 -4.43 -4.34 8.54
N ILE A 34 -5.50 -3.54 8.50
CA ILE A 34 -5.90 -2.64 9.58
C ILE A 34 -7.35 -2.95 9.95
N SER A 35 -7.59 -3.14 11.23
CA SER A 35 -8.95 -3.27 11.76
C SER A 35 -9.61 -1.88 11.81
N ILE A 36 -10.75 -1.75 11.15
CA ILE A 36 -11.50 -0.49 11.15
C ILE A 36 -12.48 -0.51 12.33
N PRO A 37 -12.46 0.50 13.22
CA PRO A 37 -13.45 0.63 14.28
C PRO A 37 -14.87 0.67 13.72
N GLU A 38 -15.82 0.04 14.40
CA GLU A 38 -17.22 -0.01 13.95
C GLU A 38 -17.81 1.39 13.76
N ARG A 39 -17.52 2.33 14.68
CA ARG A 39 -17.95 3.73 14.58
C ARG A 39 -17.53 4.38 13.25
N ASP A 40 -16.30 4.10 12.79
CA ASP A 40 -15.73 4.67 11.58
C ASP A 40 -16.39 4.07 10.33
N SER A 41 -16.62 2.75 10.35
CA SER A 41 -17.33 2.03 9.28
C SER A 41 -18.76 2.51 9.14
N VAL A 42 -19.48 2.69 10.27
CA VAL A 42 -20.85 3.19 10.30
C VAL A 42 -20.92 4.64 9.84
N ALA A 43 -20.00 5.50 10.31
CA ALA A 43 -19.96 6.90 9.90
C ALA A 43 -19.72 7.04 8.39
N LEU A 44 -18.76 6.29 7.83
CA LEU A 44 -18.47 6.31 6.41
C LEU A 44 -19.65 5.79 5.58
N LYS A 45 -20.25 4.65 5.98
CA LYS A 45 -21.44 4.11 5.32
C LYS A 45 -22.60 5.11 5.30
N ASN A 46 -22.87 5.77 6.42
CA ASN A 46 -23.90 6.78 6.52
C ASN A 46 -23.63 7.97 5.62
N TYR A 47 -22.37 8.42 5.54
CA TYR A 47 -21.96 9.48 4.63
C TYR A 47 -22.27 9.12 3.16
N ILE A 48 -21.85 7.92 2.72
CA ILE A 48 -22.11 7.42 1.36
C ILE A 48 -23.60 7.36 1.06
N THR A 49 -24.38 6.78 1.98
CA THR A 49 -25.82 6.57 1.79
C THR A 49 -26.60 7.90 1.79
N ASN A 50 -26.36 8.77 2.78
CA ASN A 50 -27.09 10.03 2.95
C ASN A 50 -26.82 11.02 1.79
N ASN A 51 -25.67 10.91 1.15
CA ASN A 51 -25.33 11.74 0.00
C ASN A 51 -25.59 11.05 -1.34
N SER A 52 -26.23 9.87 -1.34
CA SER A 52 -26.54 9.10 -2.56
C SER A 52 -25.32 8.89 -3.47
N ILE A 53 -24.14 8.64 -2.86
CA ILE A 53 -22.88 8.48 -3.58
C ILE A 53 -22.85 7.08 -4.20
N ASN A 54 -22.74 7.03 -5.52
CA ASN A 54 -22.53 5.76 -6.24
C ASN A 54 -21.05 5.36 -6.14
N ALA A 55 -20.70 4.61 -5.09
CA ALA A 55 -19.37 4.08 -4.83
C ALA A 55 -19.45 2.59 -4.45
N GLU A 56 -18.41 1.83 -4.77
CA GLU A 56 -18.27 0.44 -4.40
C GLU A 56 -17.64 0.30 -3.03
N TYR A 57 -18.05 -0.71 -2.26
CA TYR A 57 -17.45 -1.03 -0.96
C TYR A 57 -16.32 -2.05 -1.13
N ASP A 58 -15.15 -1.73 -0.60
CA ASP A 58 -14.04 -2.67 -0.48
C ASP A 58 -14.06 -3.31 0.92
N SER A 59 -13.95 -4.64 0.99
CA SER A 59 -13.99 -5.40 2.24
C SER A 59 -12.90 -5.00 3.26
N ARG A 60 -11.88 -4.26 2.84
CA ARG A 60 -10.84 -3.68 3.70
C ARG A 60 -11.29 -2.41 4.42
N GLY A 61 -12.57 -1.98 4.25
CA GLY A 61 -13.22 -0.96 5.06
C GLY A 61 -13.26 0.45 4.48
N PHE A 62 -13.20 0.60 3.18
CA PHE A 62 -13.34 1.88 2.49
C PHE A 62 -14.31 1.79 1.31
N TYR A 63 -14.73 2.94 0.78
CA TYR A 63 -15.47 3.00 -0.48
C TYR A 63 -14.62 3.64 -1.56
N TYR A 64 -14.89 3.26 -2.80
CA TYR A 64 -14.19 3.82 -3.96
C TYR A 64 -15.11 3.95 -5.18
N LYS A 65 -14.72 4.82 -6.10
CA LYS A 65 -15.36 4.95 -7.41
C LYS A 65 -14.27 5.06 -8.47
N ILE A 66 -14.18 4.09 -9.36
CA ILE A 66 -13.29 4.16 -10.51
C ILE A 66 -13.96 5.07 -11.56
N GLN A 67 -13.31 6.19 -11.87
CA GLN A 67 -13.75 7.09 -12.94
C GLN A 67 -13.16 6.70 -14.29
N ASN A 68 -11.90 6.23 -14.26
CA ASN A 68 -11.21 5.64 -15.40
C ASN A 68 -10.36 4.46 -14.89
N PRO A 69 -10.52 3.25 -15.42
CA PRO A 69 -9.75 2.09 -14.97
C PRO A 69 -8.25 2.18 -15.34
N GLY A 70 -7.89 2.97 -16.35
CA GLY A 70 -6.52 3.02 -16.85
C GLY A 70 -6.12 1.74 -17.60
N SER A 71 -4.82 1.52 -17.70
CA SER A 71 -4.23 0.35 -18.33
C SER A 71 -4.31 -0.91 -17.45
N SER A 72 -3.89 -2.06 -17.99
CA SER A 72 -3.75 -3.29 -17.21
C SER A 72 -2.57 -3.29 -16.24
N LYS A 73 -1.61 -2.33 -16.41
CA LYS A 73 -0.45 -2.20 -15.53
C LYS A 73 -0.86 -1.45 -14.27
N LYS A 74 -1.06 -2.19 -13.18
CA LYS A 74 -1.48 -1.68 -11.87
C LYS A 74 -0.30 -1.67 -10.90
N PRO A 75 -0.20 -0.68 -9.99
CA PRO A 75 0.85 -0.66 -8.98
C PRO A 75 0.61 -1.71 -7.89
N SER A 76 1.68 -2.26 -7.33
CA SER A 76 1.60 -2.94 -6.04
C SER A 76 1.42 -1.93 -4.90
N GLN A 77 1.11 -2.41 -3.69
CA GLN A 77 0.99 -1.55 -2.49
C GLN A 77 2.32 -0.91 -2.05
N CYS A 78 3.44 -1.30 -2.66
CA CYS A 78 4.78 -0.79 -2.36
C CYS A 78 5.39 0.01 -3.50
N ALA A 79 4.65 0.19 -4.58
CA ALA A 79 5.12 0.90 -5.77
C ALA A 79 5.45 2.37 -5.49
N THR A 80 6.29 2.94 -6.33
CA THR A 80 6.47 4.38 -6.45
C THR A 80 5.69 4.84 -7.67
N ILE A 81 4.81 5.82 -7.47
CA ILE A 81 3.84 6.27 -8.47
C ILE A 81 3.94 7.78 -8.68
N MET A 82 3.62 8.23 -9.90
CA MET A 82 3.44 9.65 -10.23
C MET A 82 1.96 9.92 -10.44
N ILE A 83 1.43 10.92 -9.73
CA ILE A 83 0.00 11.21 -9.64
C ILE A 83 -0.31 12.70 -9.63
N ASP A 84 -1.56 13.05 -10.01
CA ASP A 84 -2.26 14.23 -9.53
C ASP A 84 -3.24 13.81 -8.45
N TYR A 85 -3.46 14.68 -7.46
CA TYR A 85 -4.46 14.40 -6.44
C TYR A 85 -5.10 15.67 -5.85
N SER A 86 -6.27 15.47 -5.27
CA SER A 86 -6.94 16.44 -4.41
C SER A 86 -7.59 15.72 -3.25
N GLY A 87 -7.27 16.13 -2.03
CA GLY A 87 -7.85 15.65 -0.78
C GLY A 87 -8.79 16.67 -0.17
N LYS A 88 -10.01 16.25 0.18
CA LYS A 88 -11.03 17.11 0.80
C LYS A 88 -11.74 16.43 1.96
N LEU A 89 -12.29 17.25 2.85
CA LEU A 89 -13.19 16.84 3.91
C LEU A 89 -14.62 16.65 3.38
N VAL A 90 -15.50 16.06 4.20
CA VAL A 90 -16.93 15.84 3.86
C VAL A 90 -17.71 17.14 3.63
N ASN A 91 -17.26 18.25 4.20
CA ASN A 91 -17.84 19.57 3.99
C ASN A 91 -17.37 20.26 2.70
N GLY A 92 -16.51 19.59 1.91
CA GLY A 92 -15.97 20.09 0.66
C GLY A 92 -14.67 20.90 0.78
N THR A 93 -14.20 21.19 2.01
CA THR A 93 -12.93 21.90 2.22
C THR A 93 -11.76 21.08 1.69
N VAL A 94 -11.04 21.60 0.71
CA VAL A 94 -9.80 21.01 0.19
C VAL A 94 -8.70 21.31 1.19
N PHE A 95 -8.05 20.26 1.71
CA PHE A 95 -6.97 20.38 2.67
C PHE A 95 -5.59 20.21 2.02
N ASP A 96 -5.51 19.51 0.89
CA ASP A 96 -4.28 19.31 0.14
C ASP A 96 -4.59 18.97 -1.33
N SER A 97 -3.77 19.46 -2.26
CA SER A 97 -3.85 19.10 -3.67
C SER A 97 -2.53 19.39 -4.37
N ASN A 98 -2.14 18.53 -5.29
CA ASN A 98 -0.93 18.75 -6.07
C ASN A 98 -0.97 17.96 -7.40
N ASN A 99 -0.11 18.36 -8.35
CA ASN A 99 -0.01 17.74 -9.65
C ASN A 99 1.41 17.17 -9.88
N ASN A 100 1.51 16.10 -10.66
CA ASN A 100 2.78 15.46 -11.06
C ASN A 100 3.71 15.12 -9.90
N GLN A 101 3.11 14.72 -8.75
CA GLN A 101 3.90 14.33 -7.58
C GLN A 101 4.28 12.86 -7.63
N THR A 102 5.49 12.56 -7.20
CA THR A 102 6.00 11.18 -7.12
C THR A 102 6.10 10.77 -5.66
N PHE A 103 5.41 9.68 -5.32
CA PHE A 103 5.38 9.13 -3.97
C PHE A 103 5.64 7.61 -3.98
N SER A 104 6.35 7.14 -2.95
CA SER A 104 6.29 5.73 -2.59
C SER A 104 5.00 5.46 -1.82
N LEU A 105 4.21 4.49 -2.25
CA LEU A 105 2.99 4.08 -1.53
C LEU A 105 3.28 3.64 -0.10
N LEU A 106 4.49 3.13 0.18
CA LEU A 106 4.92 2.76 1.53
C LEU A 106 4.93 3.93 2.53
N SER A 107 5.10 5.16 2.05
CA SER A 107 5.13 6.37 2.89
C SER A 107 3.78 7.07 3.00
N LEU A 108 2.74 6.53 2.38
CA LEU A 108 1.41 7.14 2.34
C LEU A 108 0.44 6.44 3.30
N ILE A 109 -0.69 7.11 3.54
CA ILE A 109 -1.79 6.57 4.35
C ILE A 109 -2.28 5.23 3.80
N SER A 110 -2.77 4.38 4.69
CA SER A 110 -3.15 3.01 4.36
C SER A 110 -4.23 2.92 3.29
N GLY A 111 -5.16 3.86 3.28
CA GLY A 111 -6.21 3.93 2.26
C GLY A 111 -5.67 4.08 0.84
N TRP A 112 -4.57 4.83 0.65
CA TRP A 112 -3.94 4.96 -0.67
C TRP A 112 -3.18 3.69 -1.06
N ARG A 113 -2.47 3.08 -0.12
CA ARG A 113 -1.80 1.80 -0.37
C ARG A 113 -2.76 0.71 -0.82
N MET A 114 -3.97 0.68 -0.24
CA MET A 114 -5.01 -0.27 -0.60
C MET A 114 -5.77 0.11 -1.88
N GLY A 115 -6.00 1.41 -2.11
CA GLY A 115 -6.84 1.90 -3.20
C GLY A 115 -6.13 1.99 -4.53
N MET A 116 -4.85 2.40 -4.56
CA MET A 116 -4.14 2.61 -5.82
C MET A 116 -4.00 1.36 -6.69
N PRO A 117 -3.84 0.13 -6.16
CA PRO A 117 -3.86 -1.10 -6.96
C PRO A 117 -5.17 -1.41 -7.69
N LEU A 118 -6.24 -0.66 -7.42
CA LEU A 118 -7.52 -0.85 -8.12
C LEU A 118 -7.51 -0.29 -9.55
N VAL A 119 -6.65 0.70 -9.83
CA VAL A 119 -6.53 1.34 -11.15
C VAL A 119 -5.13 1.15 -11.74
N GLY A 120 -5.04 1.19 -13.08
CA GLY A 120 -3.77 1.12 -13.80
C GLY A 120 -3.26 2.51 -14.24
N GLU A 121 -2.10 2.55 -14.90
CA GLU A 121 -1.54 3.79 -15.45
C GLU A 121 -2.55 4.50 -16.37
N GLY A 122 -2.70 5.80 -16.20
CA GLY A 122 -3.71 6.65 -16.85
C GLY A 122 -5.08 6.59 -16.15
N GLY A 123 -5.23 5.78 -15.11
CA GLY A 123 -6.49 5.61 -14.36
C GLY A 123 -6.80 6.76 -13.42
N GLU A 124 -8.08 6.85 -13.04
CA GLU A 124 -8.57 7.85 -12.09
C GLU A 124 -9.56 7.20 -11.11
N ILE A 125 -9.37 7.44 -9.83
CA ILE A 125 -10.16 6.87 -8.74
C ILE A 125 -10.52 7.93 -7.71
N ILE A 126 -11.72 7.78 -7.12
CA ILE A 126 -12.09 8.51 -5.90
C ILE A 126 -12.08 7.50 -4.75
N LEU A 127 -11.37 7.83 -3.69
CA LEU A 127 -11.33 7.06 -2.44
C LEU A 127 -12.09 7.81 -1.36
N TYR A 128 -12.94 7.11 -0.62
CA TYR A 128 -13.64 7.60 0.56
C TYR A 128 -13.12 6.80 1.75
N LEU A 129 -12.31 7.44 2.58
CA LEU A 129 -11.53 6.77 3.61
C LEU A 129 -12.07 7.11 5.01
N PRO A 130 -12.27 6.11 5.87
CA PRO A 130 -12.53 6.34 7.27
C PRO A 130 -11.25 6.85 7.97
N PRO A 131 -11.36 7.45 9.17
CA PRO A 131 -10.20 7.95 9.92
C PRO A 131 -9.08 6.93 10.05
N ALA A 132 -9.39 5.68 10.38
CA ALA A 132 -8.41 4.60 10.58
C ALA A 132 -7.56 4.27 9.32
N LEU A 133 -8.03 4.56 8.13
CA LEU A 133 -7.28 4.40 6.87
C LEU A 133 -6.69 5.70 6.34
N GLY A 134 -7.00 6.83 7.00
CA GLY A 134 -6.53 8.16 6.68
C GLY A 134 -5.58 8.71 7.74
N TYR A 135 -6.05 9.72 8.48
CA TYR A 135 -5.23 10.50 9.41
C TYR A 135 -5.51 10.19 10.90
N GLY A 136 -6.43 9.26 11.18
CA GLY A 136 -6.71 8.84 12.56
C GLY A 136 -7.63 9.80 13.35
N ASP A 137 -7.57 9.68 14.68
CA ASP A 137 -8.46 10.38 15.61
C ASP A 137 -7.89 11.70 16.14
N GLU A 138 -6.61 11.99 15.84
CA GLU A 138 -5.95 13.24 16.26
C GLU A 138 -5.93 14.26 15.13
N ASP A 139 -5.92 15.55 15.49
CA ASP A 139 -5.81 16.62 14.51
C ASP A 139 -4.50 16.53 13.72
N ASN A 140 -4.58 16.67 12.39
CA ASN A 140 -3.43 16.67 11.51
C ASN A 140 -3.47 17.92 10.59
N GLY A 141 -2.82 18.98 11.02
CA GLY A 141 -2.86 20.26 10.32
C GLY A 141 -4.29 20.76 10.12
N PRO A 142 -4.75 20.92 8.85
CA PRO A 142 -6.11 21.37 8.56
C PRO A 142 -7.18 20.27 8.67
N ILE A 143 -6.79 19.03 8.99
CA ILE A 143 -7.68 17.87 9.06
C ILE A 143 -8.02 17.60 10.52
N PRO A 144 -9.27 17.83 10.98
CA PRO A 144 -9.69 17.50 12.33
C PRO A 144 -9.61 15.98 12.58
N GLY A 145 -9.28 15.58 13.80
CA GLY A 145 -9.30 14.18 14.20
C GLY A 145 -10.65 13.51 13.96
N GLY A 146 -10.64 12.25 13.60
CA GLY A 146 -11.84 11.48 13.28
C GLY A 146 -12.50 11.84 11.95
N SER A 147 -11.81 12.58 11.05
CA SER A 147 -12.38 13.00 9.77
C SER A 147 -12.41 11.87 8.74
N ILE A 148 -13.55 11.74 8.06
CA ILE A 148 -13.62 11.05 6.77
C ILE A 148 -12.92 11.93 5.73
N THR A 149 -12.04 11.34 4.93
CA THR A 149 -11.32 12.04 3.87
C THR A 149 -11.67 11.48 2.50
N ILE A 150 -11.73 12.36 1.51
CA ILE A 150 -12.12 12.02 0.14
C ILE A 150 -10.97 12.45 -0.78
N PHE A 151 -10.41 11.50 -1.51
CA PHE A 151 -9.35 11.77 -2.46
C PHE A 151 -9.78 11.48 -3.88
N THR A 152 -9.60 12.43 -4.78
CA THR A 152 -9.61 12.18 -6.22
C THR A 152 -8.17 12.07 -6.67
N ILE A 153 -7.81 10.94 -7.29
CA ILE A 153 -6.42 10.61 -7.65
C ILE A 153 -6.37 10.15 -9.09
N LYS A 154 -5.47 10.76 -9.87
CA LYS A 154 -5.15 10.32 -11.23
C LYS A 154 -3.74 9.73 -11.25
N LEU A 155 -3.63 8.47 -11.61
CA LEU A 155 -2.35 7.77 -11.76
C LEU A 155 -1.76 8.02 -13.13
N HIS A 156 -0.64 8.74 -13.21
CA HIS A 156 0.05 8.95 -14.48
C HIS A 156 0.92 7.75 -14.86
N SER A 157 1.78 7.34 -13.94
CA SER A 157 2.71 6.23 -14.19
C SER A 157 3.19 5.55 -12.91
N ILE A 158 3.65 4.31 -13.07
CA ILE A 158 4.36 3.55 -12.03
C ILE A 158 5.84 3.68 -12.34
N THR A 159 6.58 4.41 -11.49
CA THR A 159 8.01 4.69 -11.69
C THR A 159 8.90 3.59 -11.12
N LYS A 160 8.40 2.84 -10.12
CA LYS A 160 9.04 1.67 -9.53
C LYS A 160 7.99 0.78 -8.89
N ASP A 161 8.13 -0.53 -9.08
CA ASP A 161 7.28 -1.56 -8.47
C ASP A 161 8.12 -2.73 -7.97
#